data_eda4cdad0a144bc3b42d166978eadb90
#
_entry.id   eda4cdad0a144bc3b42d166978eadb90
#
_cell.length_a   1.000
_cell.length_b   1.000
_cell.length_c   1.000
_cell.angle_alpha   90.00
_cell.angle_beta   90.00
_cell.angle_gamma   90.00
#
_symmetry.space_group_name_H-M   'P 1'
#
loop_
_entity.id
_entity.type
_entity.pdbx_description
1 polymer ?
#
loop_
_entity_poly.entity_id
_entity_poly.type
_entity_poly.pdbx_seq_one_letter_code
_entity_poly.pdbx_strand_id
1 'polypeptide(L)'
;MQPAQSARSIARVALAIDPTPESLSAARYVRTLLRPGMQLRIVCAIDNPRLVLPDIPRIDALLTSAREEMTHDAQATIERTVALFAGSDVAIEHAIVDTSITGGSVADALANDTSQWGADVLVVGANPHHGLLRLVEGAMSDTLATRAHCALLLVPASYARESDGPLQRLMFAVDGSEPSLHAVEVGLGFAAPQTLLYAAYVVDRAVRLTDIVPVRALENAYRAEGEDALARVAPMLHATGNPTRRGIVETRPTSDDVAHALMRDAVHWHAELLVVGTHGRRGIAAWLIGSVARRVAHLAEVPVLLVRGQGR
;
A
#
# COMPACT_ATOMS: atom_id res chain seq x y z
N MET A 1 24.27 23.92 6.28
CA MET A 1 24.15 22.70 5.45
C MET A 1 23.79 21.58 6.38
N GLN A 2 22.48 21.33 6.56
CA GLN A 2 22.02 20.17 7.34
C GLN A 2 22.34 18.90 6.52
N PRO A 3 22.81 17.81 7.14
CA PRO A 3 23.03 16.57 6.42
C PRO A 3 21.71 16.09 5.86
N ALA A 4 21.72 15.65 4.59
CA ALA A 4 20.58 15.02 3.95
C ALA A 4 20.02 13.95 4.90
N GLN A 5 18.75 14.08 5.28
CA GLN A 5 18.07 13.06 6.05
C GLN A 5 18.15 11.77 5.25
N SER A 6 18.87 10.80 5.79
CA SER A 6 19.00 9.45 5.25
C SER A 6 17.59 8.90 5.00
N ALA A 7 17.32 8.43 3.78
CA ALA A 7 16.08 7.75 3.45
C ALA A 7 15.77 6.72 4.56
N ARG A 8 14.55 6.75 5.10
CA ARG A 8 14.15 5.88 6.21
C ARG A 8 14.26 4.44 5.73
N SER A 9 15.21 3.71 6.28
CA SER A 9 15.41 2.30 5.92
C SER A 9 14.20 1.48 6.36
N ILE A 10 13.57 0.78 5.44
CA ILE A 10 12.55 -0.23 5.76
C ILE A 10 13.29 -1.44 6.34
N ALA A 11 13.05 -1.73 7.62
CA ALA A 11 13.71 -2.82 8.34
C ALA A 11 12.73 -3.93 8.73
N ARG A 12 11.47 -3.60 9.01
CA ARG A 12 10.45 -4.54 9.52
C ARG A 12 9.24 -4.59 8.59
N VAL A 13 9.07 -5.75 7.94
CA VAL A 13 7.96 -6.02 7.02
C VAL A 13 6.98 -6.98 7.68
N ALA A 14 5.73 -6.57 7.84
CA ALA A 14 4.64 -7.46 8.22
C ALA A 14 3.87 -7.90 6.97
N LEU A 15 3.61 -9.19 6.82
CA LEU A 15 2.85 -9.78 5.74
C LEU A 15 1.59 -10.44 6.31
N ALA A 16 0.43 -9.86 6.04
CA ALA A 16 -0.83 -10.50 6.38
C ALA A 16 -1.20 -11.52 5.30
N ILE A 17 -1.54 -12.72 5.76
CA ILE A 17 -1.87 -13.86 4.90
C ILE A 17 -3.18 -14.52 5.30
N ASP A 18 -3.77 -15.19 4.34
CA ASP A 18 -4.90 -16.10 4.48
C ASP A 18 -4.76 -17.25 3.46
N PRO A 19 -5.66 -18.24 3.42
CA PRO A 19 -5.59 -19.37 2.49
C PRO A 19 -5.80 -19.01 1.00
N THR A 20 -5.95 -17.73 0.65
CA THR A 20 -6.26 -17.31 -0.72
C THR A 20 -5.03 -17.24 -1.65
N PRO A 21 -5.23 -17.33 -2.98
CA PRO A 21 -4.16 -17.13 -3.95
C PRO A 21 -3.54 -15.73 -3.90
N GLU A 22 -4.31 -14.73 -3.49
CA GLU A 22 -3.90 -13.32 -3.36
C GLU A 22 -2.79 -13.17 -2.33
N SER A 23 -2.94 -13.83 -1.19
CA SER A 23 -1.91 -13.86 -0.14
C SER A 23 -0.61 -14.48 -0.63
N LEU A 24 -0.69 -15.52 -1.47
CA LEU A 24 0.50 -16.11 -2.08
C LEU A 24 1.17 -15.16 -3.08
N SER A 25 0.41 -14.38 -3.84
CA SER A 25 0.94 -13.35 -4.74
C SER A 25 1.64 -12.26 -3.95
N ALA A 26 1.04 -11.80 -2.86
CA ALA A 26 1.67 -10.85 -1.95
C ALA A 26 2.96 -11.40 -1.33
N ALA A 27 2.98 -12.66 -0.90
CA ALA A 27 4.17 -13.31 -0.36
C ALA A 27 5.31 -13.40 -1.38
N ARG A 28 5.01 -13.77 -2.63
CA ARG A 28 6.01 -13.78 -3.72
C ARG A 28 6.56 -12.38 -3.99
N TYR A 29 5.70 -11.37 -3.99
CA TYR A 29 6.13 -9.98 -4.17
C TYR A 29 7.02 -9.53 -3.01
N VAL A 30 6.64 -9.79 -1.75
CA VAL A 30 7.45 -9.45 -0.56
C VAL A 30 8.84 -10.07 -0.66
N ARG A 31 8.97 -11.31 -1.13
CA ARG A 31 10.28 -11.95 -1.30
C ARG A 31 11.24 -11.11 -2.14
N THR A 32 10.75 -10.37 -3.13
CA THR A 32 11.58 -9.51 -3.98
C THR A 32 11.95 -8.18 -3.32
N LEU A 33 11.24 -7.78 -2.26
CA LEU A 33 11.51 -6.55 -1.50
C LEU A 33 12.53 -6.77 -0.39
N LEU A 34 12.63 -8.01 0.12
CA LEU A 34 13.46 -8.32 1.27
C LEU A 34 14.95 -8.21 0.95
N ARG A 35 15.70 -7.69 1.91
CA ARG A 35 17.15 -7.52 1.85
C ARG A 35 17.78 -8.11 3.12
N PRO A 36 19.07 -8.50 3.08
CA PRO A 36 19.77 -8.94 4.27
C PRO A 36 19.63 -7.93 5.43
N GLY A 37 19.35 -8.45 6.63
CA GLY A 37 19.15 -7.65 7.83
C GLY A 37 17.73 -7.13 8.04
N MET A 38 16.81 -7.31 7.10
CA MET A 38 15.39 -7.08 7.33
C MET A 38 14.76 -8.18 8.19
N GLN A 39 13.64 -7.86 8.83
CA GLN A 39 12.81 -8.78 9.58
C GLN A 39 11.46 -8.94 8.89
N LEU A 40 10.99 -10.16 8.77
CA LEU A 40 9.68 -10.49 8.21
C LEU A 40 8.79 -11.09 9.31
N ARG A 41 7.62 -10.51 9.53
CA ARG A 41 6.57 -11.09 10.37
C ARG A 41 5.41 -11.52 9.49
N ILE A 42 5.10 -12.81 9.50
CA ILE A 42 3.96 -13.40 8.80
C ILE A 42 2.79 -13.50 9.79
N VAL A 43 1.67 -12.86 9.48
CA VAL A 43 0.51 -12.80 10.37
C VAL A 43 -0.70 -13.38 9.67
N CYS A 44 -1.33 -14.38 10.28
CA CYS A 44 -2.61 -14.92 9.84
C CYS A 44 -3.69 -14.53 10.87
N ALA A 45 -4.76 -13.85 10.42
CA ALA A 45 -5.85 -13.48 11.29
C ALA A 45 -7.00 -14.48 11.17
N ILE A 46 -7.54 -14.92 12.31
CA ILE A 46 -8.72 -15.78 12.41
C ILE A 46 -9.89 -14.91 12.84
N ASP A 47 -10.98 -14.94 12.06
CA ASP A 47 -12.20 -14.21 12.40
C ASP A 47 -12.98 -14.93 13.51
N ASN A 48 -13.84 -14.18 14.20
CA ASN A 48 -14.69 -14.75 15.24
C ASN A 48 -15.82 -15.59 14.61
N PRO A 49 -15.84 -16.92 14.77
CA PRO A 49 -16.86 -17.76 14.15
C PRO A 49 -18.29 -17.44 14.64
N ARG A 50 -18.47 -16.80 15.79
CA ARG A 50 -19.78 -16.31 16.25
C ARG A 50 -20.42 -15.28 15.32
N LEU A 51 -19.61 -14.54 14.54
CA LEU A 51 -20.14 -13.52 13.62
C LEU A 51 -20.73 -14.14 12.35
N VAL A 52 -20.41 -15.39 12.06
CA VAL A 52 -20.81 -16.10 10.84
C VAL A 52 -21.85 -17.18 11.10
N LEU A 53 -21.83 -17.78 12.29
CA LEU A 53 -22.74 -18.85 12.64
C LEU A 53 -24.06 -18.32 13.24
N PRO A 54 -25.20 -18.93 12.91
CA PRO A 54 -26.49 -18.55 13.48
C PRO A 54 -26.53 -18.86 14.98
N ASP A 55 -27.32 -18.08 15.73
CA ASP A 55 -27.51 -18.30 17.15
C ASP A 55 -28.44 -19.52 17.36
N ILE A 56 -27.84 -20.69 17.63
CA ILE A 56 -28.53 -21.96 17.87
C ILE A 56 -28.20 -22.51 19.25
N PRO A 57 -29.13 -23.24 19.89
CA PRO A 57 -28.86 -23.89 21.18
C PRO A 57 -27.67 -24.84 21.11
N ARG A 58 -26.78 -24.77 22.11
CA ARG A 58 -25.56 -25.59 22.22
C ARG A 58 -24.49 -25.29 21.17
N ILE A 59 -24.42 -24.06 20.69
CA ILE A 59 -23.45 -23.61 19.71
C ILE A 59 -21.98 -23.67 20.17
N ASP A 60 -21.74 -23.72 21.49
CA ASP A 60 -20.39 -23.61 22.08
C ASP A 60 -19.42 -24.71 21.58
N ALA A 61 -19.90 -25.95 21.49
CA ALA A 61 -19.08 -27.05 20.96
C ALA A 61 -18.73 -26.85 19.48
N LEU A 62 -19.69 -26.35 18.68
CA LEU A 62 -19.48 -26.04 17.27
C LEU A 62 -18.52 -24.87 17.11
N LEU A 63 -18.61 -23.82 17.92
CA LEU A 63 -17.69 -22.69 17.92
C LEU A 63 -16.27 -23.12 18.27
N THR A 64 -16.10 -24.01 19.24
CA THR A 64 -14.80 -24.56 19.61
C THR A 64 -14.19 -25.33 18.44
N SER A 65 -14.96 -26.24 17.84
CA SER A 65 -14.48 -27.05 16.70
C SER A 65 -14.15 -26.17 15.49
N ALA A 66 -15.01 -25.20 15.15
CA ALA A 66 -14.73 -24.26 14.06
C ALA A 66 -13.46 -23.44 14.30
N ARG A 67 -13.23 -23.02 15.53
CA ARG A 67 -12.02 -22.29 15.89
C ARG A 67 -10.76 -23.15 15.80
N GLU A 68 -10.83 -24.40 16.22
CA GLU A 68 -9.73 -25.35 16.10
C GLU A 68 -9.36 -25.59 14.62
N GLU A 69 -10.37 -25.80 13.76
CA GLU A 69 -10.19 -25.96 12.33
C GLU A 69 -9.57 -24.71 11.70
N MET A 70 -10.11 -23.51 11.98
CA MET A 70 -9.55 -22.24 11.49
C MET A 70 -8.10 -22.03 11.96
N THR A 71 -7.76 -22.43 13.18
CA THR A 71 -6.39 -22.36 13.72
C THR A 71 -5.46 -23.31 12.98
N HIS A 72 -5.92 -24.53 12.70
CA HIS A 72 -5.17 -25.50 11.93
C HIS A 72 -4.89 -25.02 10.49
N ASP A 73 -5.90 -24.46 9.83
CA ASP A 73 -5.77 -23.88 8.49
C ASP A 73 -4.83 -22.68 8.45
N ALA A 74 -4.90 -21.82 9.47
CA ALA A 74 -3.99 -20.69 9.62
C ALA A 74 -2.54 -21.17 9.78
N GLN A 75 -2.31 -22.18 10.62
CA GLN A 75 -0.98 -22.78 10.81
C GLN A 75 -0.43 -23.36 9.49
N ALA A 76 -1.23 -24.16 8.78
CA ALA A 76 -0.86 -24.73 7.50
C ALA A 76 -0.55 -23.65 6.45
N THR A 77 -1.28 -22.53 6.48
CA THR A 77 -1.06 -21.38 5.59
C THR A 77 0.24 -20.67 5.92
N ILE A 78 0.55 -20.47 7.20
CA ILE A 78 1.83 -19.92 7.67
C ILE A 78 2.99 -20.81 7.19
N GLU A 79 2.93 -22.12 7.42
CA GLU A 79 3.98 -23.05 7.04
C GLU A 79 4.26 -23.03 5.53
N ARG A 80 3.21 -23.04 4.70
CA ARG A 80 3.33 -22.89 3.24
C ARG A 80 3.95 -21.56 2.84
N THR A 81 3.59 -20.48 3.54
CA THR A 81 4.13 -19.16 3.26
C THR A 81 5.59 -19.04 3.69
N VAL A 82 5.95 -19.52 4.87
CA VAL A 82 7.36 -19.56 5.35
C VAL A 82 8.26 -20.33 4.36
N ALA A 83 7.78 -21.42 3.79
CA ALA A 83 8.52 -22.20 2.79
C ALA A 83 8.91 -21.37 1.54
N LEU A 84 8.14 -20.33 1.18
CA LEU A 84 8.47 -19.44 0.05
C LEU A 84 9.73 -18.60 0.32
N PHE A 85 10.08 -18.40 1.58
CA PHE A 85 11.26 -17.62 2.00
C PHE A 85 12.46 -18.49 2.35
N ALA A 86 12.41 -19.79 2.07
CA ALA A 86 13.53 -20.68 2.28
C ALA A 86 14.76 -20.20 1.49
N GLY A 87 15.91 -20.13 2.16
CA GLY A 87 17.16 -19.62 1.58
C GLY A 87 17.30 -18.09 1.54
N SER A 88 16.34 -17.35 2.08
CA SER A 88 16.50 -15.90 2.30
C SER A 88 17.31 -15.66 3.59
N ASP A 89 18.18 -14.64 3.57
CA ASP A 89 18.94 -14.18 4.77
C ASP A 89 18.13 -13.15 5.55
N VAL A 90 16.92 -13.57 6.00
CA VAL A 90 15.96 -12.71 6.69
C VAL A 90 15.42 -13.43 7.92
N ALA A 91 15.38 -12.73 9.06
CA ALA A 91 14.74 -13.26 10.26
C ALA A 91 13.22 -13.31 10.07
N ILE A 92 12.61 -14.49 10.22
CA ILE A 92 11.18 -14.70 10.02
C ILE A 92 10.52 -15.02 11.36
N GLU A 93 9.51 -14.25 11.70
CA GLU A 93 8.59 -14.51 12.80
C GLU A 93 7.19 -14.78 12.25
N HIS A 94 6.34 -15.46 13.00
CA HIS A 94 4.94 -15.62 12.62
C HIS A 94 4.01 -15.50 13.82
N ALA A 95 2.75 -15.14 13.55
CA ALA A 95 1.70 -15.05 14.55
C ALA A 95 0.35 -15.43 13.96
N ILE A 96 -0.50 -16.01 14.81
CA ILE A 96 -1.94 -16.15 14.56
C ILE A 96 -2.64 -15.16 15.49
N VAL A 97 -3.47 -14.29 14.91
CA VAL A 97 -4.25 -13.30 15.65
C VAL A 97 -5.72 -13.69 15.59
N ASP A 98 -6.29 -14.03 16.74
CA ASP A 98 -7.67 -14.52 16.87
C ASP A 98 -8.59 -13.41 17.38
N THR A 99 -9.51 -12.94 16.53
CA THR A 99 -10.44 -11.86 16.88
C THR A 99 -11.48 -12.29 17.90
N SER A 100 -11.68 -13.58 18.13
CA SER A 100 -12.55 -14.05 19.24
C SER A 100 -11.93 -13.80 20.62
N ILE A 101 -10.59 -13.62 20.69
CA ILE A 101 -9.85 -13.29 21.92
C ILE A 101 -9.63 -11.79 22.01
N THR A 102 -9.15 -11.17 20.92
CA THR A 102 -8.76 -9.75 20.92
C THR A 102 -9.96 -8.82 20.79
N GLY A 103 -11.08 -9.32 20.28
CA GLY A 103 -12.23 -8.50 19.90
C GLY A 103 -11.95 -7.65 18.66
N GLY A 104 -12.98 -6.95 18.17
CA GLY A 104 -12.88 -6.07 17.02
C GLY A 104 -12.88 -6.81 15.68
N SER A 105 -12.44 -6.13 14.62
CA SER A 105 -12.34 -6.69 13.27
C SER A 105 -10.95 -7.27 13.00
N VAL A 106 -10.85 -8.09 11.95
CA VAL A 106 -9.55 -8.59 11.44
C VAL A 106 -8.59 -7.43 11.15
N ALA A 107 -9.09 -6.31 10.60
CA ALA A 107 -8.28 -5.13 10.35
C ALA A 107 -7.72 -4.50 11.63
N ASP A 108 -8.54 -4.42 12.69
CA ASP A 108 -8.09 -3.91 13.99
C ASP A 108 -7.02 -4.82 14.58
N ALA A 109 -7.23 -6.13 14.49
CA ALA A 109 -6.30 -7.13 15.00
C ALA A 109 -4.93 -7.06 14.28
N LEU A 110 -4.94 -6.97 12.95
CA LEU A 110 -3.72 -6.79 12.14
C LEU A 110 -3.03 -5.46 12.42
N ALA A 111 -3.78 -4.35 12.52
CA ALA A 111 -3.23 -3.03 12.83
C ALA A 111 -2.57 -3.00 14.22
N ASN A 112 -3.19 -3.65 15.21
CA ASN A 112 -2.64 -3.74 16.56
C ASN A 112 -1.38 -4.60 16.61
N ASP A 113 -1.40 -5.80 16.00
CA ASP A 113 -0.22 -6.69 15.95
C ASP A 113 0.97 -6.01 15.28
N THR A 114 0.75 -5.40 14.12
CA THR A 114 1.81 -4.69 13.37
C THR A 114 2.34 -3.48 14.13
N SER A 115 1.48 -2.75 14.84
CA SER A 115 1.88 -1.62 15.68
C SER A 115 2.72 -2.07 16.87
N GLN A 116 2.31 -3.14 17.58
CA GLN A 116 3.05 -3.70 18.71
C GLN A 116 4.41 -4.25 18.28
N TRP A 117 4.47 -4.90 17.12
CA TRP A 117 5.73 -5.39 16.58
C TRP A 117 6.64 -4.28 16.03
N GLY A 118 6.10 -3.11 15.75
CA GLY A 118 6.81 -1.96 15.20
C GLY A 118 7.14 -2.13 13.71
N ALA A 119 6.18 -2.62 12.93
CA ALA A 119 6.32 -2.74 11.47
C ALA A 119 6.53 -1.37 10.80
N ASP A 120 7.41 -1.31 9.81
CA ASP A 120 7.55 -0.15 8.91
C ASP A 120 6.50 -0.21 7.79
N VAL A 121 6.15 -1.43 7.37
CA VAL A 121 5.14 -1.68 6.33
C VAL A 121 4.33 -2.93 6.64
N LEU A 122 3.00 -2.84 6.44
CA LEU A 122 2.08 -3.97 6.41
C LEU A 122 1.75 -4.28 4.95
N VAL A 123 1.95 -5.53 4.54
CA VAL A 123 1.66 -6.00 3.18
C VAL A 123 0.42 -6.87 3.21
N VAL A 124 -0.50 -6.63 2.28
CA VAL A 124 -1.72 -7.42 2.10
C VAL A 124 -1.92 -7.74 0.62
N GLY A 125 -2.42 -8.93 0.32
CA GLY A 125 -2.93 -9.27 -1.00
C GLY A 125 -4.23 -8.51 -1.29
N ALA A 126 -4.38 -8.00 -2.50
CA ALA A 126 -5.57 -7.29 -2.94
C ALA A 126 -6.19 -7.98 -4.16
N ASN A 127 -7.50 -8.24 -4.10
CA ASN A 127 -8.27 -8.72 -5.24
C ASN A 127 -9.43 -7.77 -5.51
N PRO A 128 -9.58 -7.21 -6.70
CA PRO A 128 -10.73 -6.38 -7.03
C PRO A 128 -12.06 -7.14 -7.12
N HIS A 129 -12.06 -8.48 -7.09
CA HIS A 129 -13.30 -9.24 -7.40
C HIS A 129 -13.74 -10.34 -6.42
N HIS A 130 -12.89 -10.99 -5.58
CA HIS A 130 -13.28 -12.05 -4.62
C HIS A 130 -12.24 -12.28 -3.49
N GLY A 131 -12.66 -12.82 -2.35
CA GLY A 131 -11.79 -13.36 -1.30
C GLY A 131 -11.67 -12.48 -0.06
N LEU A 132 -10.54 -12.29 0.55
CA LEU A 132 -10.30 -11.32 1.64
C LEU A 132 -10.85 -9.91 1.35
N LEU A 133 -11.74 -9.89 0.45
CA LEU A 133 -12.60 -8.88 -0.16
C LEU A 133 -13.43 -8.07 0.78
N ARG A 134 -13.63 -8.54 1.93
CA ARG A 134 -14.03 -7.66 3.02
C ARG A 134 -12.91 -6.68 3.35
N LEU A 135 -11.65 -6.96 2.91
CA LEU A 135 -10.53 -6.03 2.98
C LEU A 135 -10.56 -4.93 1.91
N VAL A 136 -11.12 -5.18 0.73
CA VAL A 136 -11.04 -4.25 -0.42
C VAL A 136 -12.38 -3.56 -0.74
N GLU A 137 -13.52 -4.10 -0.31
CA GLU A 137 -14.78 -3.36 -0.38
C GLU A 137 -14.88 -2.27 0.69
N GLY A 138 -14.00 -1.27 0.60
CA GLY A 138 -14.10 0.00 1.31
C GLY A 138 -13.87 -0.03 2.82
N ALA A 139 -14.32 -1.03 3.55
CA ALA A 139 -14.29 -1.00 5.02
C ALA A 139 -12.94 -1.42 5.62
N MET A 140 -12.23 -2.37 5.04
CA MET A 140 -11.04 -2.95 5.66
C MET A 140 -9.73 -2.32 5.18
N SER A 141 -9.53 -2.05 3.89
CA SER A 141 -8.38 -1.26 3.41
C SER A 141 -8.44 0.17 3.95
N ASP A 142 -9.65 0.76 4.03
CA ASP A 142 -9.87 2.05 4.67
C ASP A 142 -9.54 1.99 6.17
N THR A 143 -9.93 0.91 6.85
CA THR A 143 -9.62 0.71 8.27
C THR A 143 -8.14 0.49 8.50
N LEU A 144 -7.48 -0.38 7.72
CA LEU A 144 -6.03 -0.59 7.81
C LEU A 144 -5.24 0.68 7.50
N ALA A 145 -5.57 1.36 6.42
CA ALA A 145 -4.86 2.59 6.06
C ALA A 145 -5.13 3.76 7.02
N THR A 146 -6.21 3.73 7.79
CA THR A 146 -6.49 4.72 8.84
C THR A 146 -5.92 4.32 10.19
N ARG A 147 -5.85 3.04 10.54
CA ARG A 147 -5.47 2.54 11.87
C ARG A 147 -4.05 2.00 11.94
N ALA A 148 -3.50 1.44 10.86
CA ALA A 148 -2.12 1.02 10.85
C ALA A 148 -1.18 2.22 11.06
N HIS A 149 -0.23 2.09 11.99
CA HIS A 149 0.77 3.12 12.26
C HIS A 149 1.96 3.07 11.28
N CYS A 150 1.95 2.13 10.36
CA CYS A 150 2.94 1.91 9.31
C CYS A 150 2.36 2.16 7.92
N ALA A 151 3.22 2.15 6.89
CA ALA A 151 2.77 2.18 5.51
C ALA A 151 2.00 0.89 5.16
N LEU A 152 1.01 0.99 4.26
CA LEU A 152 0.22 -0.15 3.78
C LEU A 152 0.56 -0.45 2.32
N LEU A 153 1.07 -1.64 2.05
CA LEU A 153 1.37 -2.12 0.71
C LEU A 153 0.30 -3.09 0.23
N LEU A 154 -0.42 -2.69 -0.80
CA LEU A 154 -1.43 -3.49 -1.47
C LEU A 154 -0.80 -4.18 -2.69
N VAL A 155 -0.89 -5.50 -2.77
CA VAL A 155 -0.36 -6.29 -3.89
C VAL A 155 -1.54 -6.93 -4.63
N PRO A 156 -1.85 -6.48 -5.87
CA PRO A 156 -2.92 -7.09 -6.65
C PRO A 156 -2.65 -8.56 -6.95
N ALA A 157 -3.69 -9.40 -6.88
CA ALA A 157 -3.59 -10.82 -7.17
C ALA A 157 -3.12 -11.11 -8.61
N SER A 158 -3.54 -10.27 -9.55
CA SER A 158 -3.18 -10.35 -10.97
C SER A 158 -1.76 -9.89 -11.26
N TYR A 159 -1.08 -9.25 -10.29
CA TYR A 159 0.26 -8.73 -10.52
C TYR A 159 1.31 -9.83 -10.40
N ALA A 160 2.03 -10.04 -11.48
CA ALA A 160 3.21 -10.92 -11.51
C ALA A 160 4.42 -10.13 -11.97
N ARG A 161 5.48 -10.15 -11.17
CA ARG A 161 6.78 -9.58 -11.60
C ARG A 161 7.47 -10.49 -12.60
N GLU A 162 8.12 -9.88 -13.56
CA GLU A 162 8.92 -10.58 -14.57
C GLU A 162 10.30 -11.01 -14.03
N SER A 163 10.77 -10.43 -12.92
CA SER A 163 12.10 -10.69 -12.35
C SER A 163 12.07 -10.89 -10.84
N ASP A 164 12.91 -11.78 -10.32
CA ASP A 164 13.09 -12.04 -8.88
C ASP A 164 14.10 -11.08 -8.21
N GLY A 165 14.61 -10.10 -8.92
CA GLY A 165 15.59 -9.12 -8.42
C GLY A 165 14.97 -7.95 -7.65
N PRO A 166 15.79 -6.96 -7.24
CA PRO A 166 15.29 -5.73 -6.62
C PRO A 166 14.37 -4.95 -7.57
N LEU A 167 13.56 -4.03 -7.01
CA LEU A 167 12.67 -3.19 -7.81
C LEU A 167 13.46 -2.39 -8.85
N GLN A 168 13.00 -2.44 -10.10
CA GLN A 168 13.62 -1.71 -11.21
C GLN A 168 12.91 -0.40 -11.51
N ARG A 169 11.60 -0.30 -11.22
CA ARG A 169 10.76 0.87 -11.57
C ARG A 169 9.85 1.26 -10.41
N LEU A 170 10.14 2.40 -9.82
CA LEU A 170 9.43 2.94 -8.68
C LEU A 170 8.78 4.28 -9.05
N MET A 171 7.45 4.36 -9.00
CA MET A 171 6.67 5.54 -9.35
C MET A 171 6.13 6.22 -8.10
N PHE A 172 6.17 7.54 -8.06
CA PHE A 172 5.67 8.38 -6.98
C PHE A 172 4.56 9.29 -7.49
N ALA A 173 3.39 9.22 -6.87
CA ALA A 173 2.33 10.20 -7.08
C ALA A 173 2.62 11.44 -6.21
N VAL A 174 2.79 12.59 -6.85
CA VAL A 174 3.23 13.82 -6.20
C VAL A 174 2.21 14.92 -6.42
N ASP A 175 1.79 15.61 -5.36
CA ASP A 175 0.93 16.81 -5.44
C ASP A 175 1.58 18.05 -4.81
N GLY A 176 2.83 17.93 -4.33
CA GLY A 176 3.58 18.99 -3.69
C GLY A 176 3.24 19.23 -2.22
N SER A 177 2.30 18.46 -1.64
CA SER A 177 1.99 18.53 -0.21
C SER A 177 3.04 17.85 0.65
N GLU A 178 3.17 18.22 1.94
CA GLU A 178 4.05 17.55 2.89
C GLU A 178 3.77 16.03 3.00
N PRO A 179 2.49 15.56 3.03
CA PRO A 179 2.23 14.12 2.99
C PRO A 179 2.75 13.42 1.73
N SER A 180 2.68 14.05 0.56
CA SER A 180 3.23 13.46 -0.67
C SER A 180 4.76 13.42 -0.67
N LEU A 181 5.41 14.44 -0.11
CA LEU A 181 6.88 14.45 0.06
C LEU A 181 7.32 13.36 1.04
N HIS A 182 6.60 13.22 2.17
CA HIS A 182 6.85 12.12 3.11
C HIS A 182 6.64 10.74 2.47
N ALA A 183 5.64 10.59 1.61
CA ALA A 183 5.44 9.36 0.86
C ALA A 183 6.64 9.03 -0.05
N VAL A 184 7.23 10.04 -0.67
CA VAL A 184 8.47 9.87 -1.43
C VAL A 184 9.62 9.39 -0.55
N GLU A 185 9.83 10.00 0.64
CA GLU A 185 10.88 9.56 1.59
C GLU A 185 10.75 8.08 1.96
N VAL A 186 9.53 7.66 2.33
CA VAL A 186 9.26 6.26 2.69
C VAL A 186 9.45 5.33 1.48
N GLY A 187 8.92 5.72 0.33
CA GLY A 187 9.01 4.92 -0.90
C GLY A 187 10.45 4.74 -1.38
N LEU A 188 11.32 5.74 -1.21
CA LEU A 188 12.74 5.64 -1.53
C LEU A 188 13.46 4.56 -0.71
N GLY A 189 12.92 4.17 0.45
CA GLY A 189 13.41 3.02 1.22
C GLY A 189 13.35 1.68 0.47
N PHE A 190 12.52 1.57 -0.57
CA PHE A 190 12.43 0.39 -1.44
C PHE A 190 13.35 0.48 -2.67
N ALA A 191 13.91 1.63 -2.97
CA ALA A 191 14.81 1.79 -4.11
C ALA A 191 16.13 1.04 -3.89
N ALA A 192 16.58 0.30 -4.89
CA ALA A 192 17.90 -0.29 -4.97
C ALA A 192 18.81 0.57 -5.87
N PRO A 193 20.12 0.35 -5.88
CA PRO A 193 20.99 0.94 -6.91
C PRO A 193 20.44 0.63 -8.31
N GLN A 194 20.39 1.64 -9.20
CA GLN A 194 19.86 1.56 -10.56
C GLN A 194 18.33 1.45 -10.69
N THR A 195 17.56 1.46 -9.61
CA THR A 195 16.09 1.61 -9.70
C THR A 195 15.75 2.90 -10.44
N LEU A 196 14.94 2.82 -11.49
CA LEU A 196 14.39 4.00 -12.18
C LEU A 196 13.31 4.63 -11.29
N LEU A 197 13.49 5.90 -10.95
CA LEU A 197 12.57 6.67 -10.13
C LEU A 197 11.75 7.61 -11.01
N TYR A 198 10.42 7.54 -10.90
CA TYR A 198 9.53 8.39 -11.67
C TYR A 198 8.57 9.14 -10.75
N ALA A 199 8.66 10.47 -10.71
CA ALA A 199 7.69 11.34 -10.04
C ALA A 199 6.66 11.85 -11.04
N ALA A 200 5.38 11.57 -10.79
CA ALA A 200 4.26 11.98 -11.61
C ALA A 200 3.33 12.93 -10.85
N TYR A 201 3.01 14.04 -11.48
CA TYR A 201 1.95 14.96 -11.07
C TYR A 201 0.78 14.85 -12.02
N VAL A 202 -0.46 14.80 -11.51
CA VAL A 202 -1.66 14.71 -12.35
C VAL A 202 -2.39 16.04 -12.39
N VAL A 203 -2.60 16.56 -13.59
CA VAL A 203 -3.49 17.69 -13.87
C VAL A 203 -4.89 17.16 -14.12
N ASP A 204 -5.84 17.53 -13.25
CA ASP A 204 -7.24 17.16 -13.40
C ASP A 204 -7.95 18.15 -14.35
N ARG A 205 -8.23 17.66 -15.57
CA ARG A 205 -8.97 18.43 -16.59
C ARG A 205 -10.50 18.37 -16.43
N ALA A 206 -11.00 17.51 -15.56
CA ALA A 206 -12.45 17.36 -15.34
C ALA A 206 -13.06 18.55 -14.56
N VAL A 207 -12.23 19.37 -13.92
CA VAL A 207 -12.64 20.61 -13.26
C VAL A 207 -12.92 21.68 -14.32
N ARG A 208 -14.06 21.57 -15.01
CA ARG A 208 -14.61 22.65 -15.81
C ARG A 208 -15.18 23.72 -14.87
N LEU A 209 -14.35 24.67 -14.48
CA LEU A 209 -14.84 25.91 -13.89
C LEU A 209 -15.46 26.72 -15.02
N THR A 210 -16.78 26.84 -14.97
CA THR A 210 -17.68 27.79 -15.66
C THR A 210 -17.05 28.71 -16.74
N ASP A 211 -17.83 29.07 -17.74
CA ASP A 211 -17.54 29.92 -18.93
C ASP A 211 -16.85 31.29 -18.68
N ILE A 212 -16.39 31.56 -17.45
CA ILE A 212 -15.85 32.85 -17.01
C ILE A 212 -14.30 32.90 -17.09
N VAL A 213 -13.59 31.76 -17.00
CA VAL A 213 -12.12 31.73 -17.02
C VAL A 213 -11.63 31.14 -18.34
N PRO A 214 -10.71 31.80 -19.06
CA PRO A 214 -10.10 31.21 -20.26
C PRO A 214 -9.45 29.87 -19.93
N VAL A 215 -9.90 28.80 -20.58
CA VAL A 215 -9.43 27.42 -20.34
C VAL A 215 -7.91 27.31 -20.38
N ARG A 216 -7.27 28.03 -21.32
CA ARG A 216 -5.78 28.03 -21.47
C ARG A 216 -5.06 28.63 -20.25
N ALA A 217 -5.61 29.70 -19.63
CA ALA A 217 -4.99 30.31 -18.44
C ALA A 217 -5.02 29.35 -17.24
N LEU A 218 -6.12 28.62 -17.10
CA LEU A 218 -6.30 27.64 -16.05
C LEU A 218 -5.40 26.41 -16.27
N GLU A 219 -5.31 25.90 -17.49
CA GLU A 219 -4.39 24.80 -17.85
C GLU A 219 -2.92 25.17 -17.58
N ASN A 220 -2.52 26.40 -17.94
CA ASN A 220 -1.17 26.88 -17.66
C ASN A 220 -0.90 26.99 -16.15
N ALA A 221 -1.87 27.44 -15.36
CA ALA A 221 -1.74 27.52 -13.90
C ALA A 221 -1.57 26.14 -13.27
N TYR A 222 -2.38 25.16 -13.65
CA TYR A 222 -2.25 23.79 -13.15
C TYR A 222 -0.94 23.11 -13.59
N ARG A 223 -0.47 23.41 -14.80
CA ARG A 223 0.83 22.91 -15.28
C ARG A 223 1.99 23.52 -14.50
N ALA A 224 1.96 24.83 -14.24
CA ALA A 224 2.96 25.52 -13.43
C ALA A 224 2.99 24.96 -11.99
N GLU A 225 1.82 24.71 -11.40
CA GLU A 225 1.71 24.08 -10.11
C GLU A 225 2.30 22.66 -10.08
N GLY A 226 2.11 21.89 -11.15
CA GLY A 226 2.72 20.58 -11.33
C GLY A 226 4.23 20.65 -11.43
N GLU A 227 4.76 21.62 -12.17
CA GLU A 227 6.19 21.85 -12.27
C GLU A 227 6.81 22.20 -10.92
N ASP A 228 6.16 23.06 -10.12
CA ASP A 228 6.58 23.42 -8.76
C ASP A 228 6.57 22.19 -7.83
N ALA A 229 5.52 21.38 -7.88
CA ALA A 229 5.43 20.14 -7.09
C ALA A 229 6.58 19.16 -7.44
N LEU A 230 6.84 18.97 -8.72
CA LEU A 230 7.93 18.13 -9.21
C LEU A 230 9.32 18.71 -8.90
N ALA A 231 9.47 20.04 -8.89
CA ALA A 231 10.69 20.71 -8.48
C ALA A 231 11.03 20.48 -7.00
N ARG A 232 10.01 20.44 -6.13
CA ARG A 232 10.19 20.14 -4.68
C ARG A 232 10.71 18.73 -4.44
N VAL A 233 10.31 17.75 -5.24
CA VAL A 233 10.72 16.34 -5.11
C VAL A 233 12.08 16.06 -5.74
N ALA A 234 12.48 16.83 -6.76
CA ALA A 234 13.68 16.58 -7.53
C ALA A 234 14.96 16.41 -6.69
N PRO A 235 15.24 17.24 -5.67
CA PRO A 235 16.42 17.07 -4.82
C PRO A 235 16.44 15.74 -4.07
N MET A 236 15.26 15.26 -3.61
CA MET A 236 15.14 14.00 -2.87
C MET A 236 15.49 12.82 -3.78
N LEU A 237 14.98 12.81 -5.02
CA LEU A 237 15.27 11.76 -5.99
C LEU A 237 16.75 11.78 -6.41
N HIS A 238 17.29 12.96 -6.70
CA HIS A 238 18.70 13.11 -7.11
C HIS A 238 19.68 12.69 -6.03
N ALA A 239 19.35 12.91 -4.74
CA ALA A 239 20.19 12.52 -3.61
C ALA A 239 20.45 11.01 -3.53
N THR A 240 19.61 10.18 -4.16
CA THR A 240 19.79 8.73 -4.19
C THR A 240 20.85 8.26 -5.19
N GLY A 241 21.23 9.09 -6.16
CA GLY A 241 22.10 8.73 -7.29
C GLY A 241 21.41 7.84 -8.35
N ASN A 242 20.12 7.53 -8.19
CA ASN A 242 19.36 6.72 -9.12
C ASN A 242 18.96 7.50 -10.37
N PRO A 243 18.75 6.84 -11.53
CA PRO A 243 18.14 7.47 -12.68
C PRO A 243 16.73 7.99 -12.36
N THR A 244 16.46 9.25 -12.71
CA THR A 244 15.21 9.92 -12.34
C THR A 244 14.45 10.43 -13.57
N ARG A 245 13.12 10.32 -13.52
CA ARG A 245 12.19 10.93 -14.47
C ARG A 245 11.14 11.74 -13.72
N ARG A 246 10.66 12.81 -14.32
CA ARG A 246 9.53 13.60 -13.86
C ARG A 246 8.56 13.79 -14.99
N GLY A 247 7.26 13.79 -14.70
CA GLY A 247 6.24 13.96 -15.72
C GLY A 247 4.94 14.54 -15.18
N ILE A 248 4.27 15.30 -16.04
CA ILE A 248 2.90 15.78 -15.82
C ILE A 248 1.99 14.86 -16.63
N VAL A 249 1.05 14.23 -15.95
CA VAL A 249 0.02 13.36 -16.49
C VAL A 249 -1.29 14.14 -16.53
N GLU A 250 -2.08 13.98 -17.56
CA GLU A 250 -3.35 14.68 -17.71
C GLU A 250 -4.51 13.69 -17.68
N THR A 251 -5.58 14.03 -16.97
CA THR A 251 -6.83 13.27 -17.06
C THR A 251 -7.43 13.42 -18.46
N ARG A 252 -8.12 12.37 -18.94
CA ARG A 252 -8.87 12.43 -20.19
C ARG A 252 -10.14 13.28 -20.00
N PRO A 253 -10.68 13.92 -21.04
CA PRO A 253 -11.83 14.80 -20.93
C PRO A 253 -13.11 14.14 -20.42
N THR A 254 -13.24 12.82 -20.59
CA THR A 254 -14.45 12.04 -20.24
C THR A 254 -14.09 10.82 -19.42
N SER A 255 -14.83 10.62 -18.32
CA SER A 255 -14.79 9.40 -17.48
C SER A 255 -13.42 9.07 -16.85
N ASP A 256 -12.56 10.05 -16.69
CA ASP A 256 -11.21 9.90 -16.11
C ASP A 256 -11.08 10.79 -14.89
N ASP A 257 -10.40 10.30 -13.87
CA ASP A 257 -10.03 11.06 -12.68
C ASP A 257 -8.54 10.91 -12.39
N VAL A 258 -8.06 11.60 -11.35
CA VAL A 258 -6.65 11.57 -10.96
C VAL A 258 -6.16 10.14 -10.68
N ALA A 259 -6.99 9.29 -10.08
CA ALA A 259 -6.61 7.92 -9.74
C ALA A 259 -6.50 7.03 -10.99
N HIS A 260 -7.45 7.15 -11.93
CA HIS A 260 -7.38 6.44 -13.22
C HIS A 260 -6.18 6.91 -14.04
N ALA A 261 -5.92 8.21 -14.08
CA ALA A 261 -4.77 8.76 -14.81
C ALA A 261 -3.45 8.24 -14.22
N LEU A 262 -3.30 8.22 -12.90
CA LEU A 262 -2.13 7.66 -12.20
C LEU A 262 -1.96 6.17 -12.50
N MET A 263 -3.04 5.37 -12.38
CA MET A 263 -2.97 3.93 -12.58
C MET A 263 -2.64 3.60 -14.04
N ARG A 264 -3.27 4.26 -14.99
CA ARG A 264 -2.96 4.13 -16.41
C ARG A 264 -1.49 4.44 -16.73
N ASP A 265 -0.94 5.51 -16.15
CA ASP A 265 0.46 5.88 -16.36
C ASP A 265 1.40 4.89 -15.67
N ALA A 266 1.07 4.41 -14.47
CA ALA A 266 1.82 3.39 -13.77
C ALA A 266 1.89 2.07 -14.55
N VAL A 267 0.78 1.61 -15.10
CA VAL A 267 0.71 0.40 -15.95
C VAL A 267 1.51 0.62 -17.24
N HIS A 268 1.30 1.76 -17.93
CA HIS A 268 2.01 2.07 -19.17
C HIS A 268 3.53 2.18 -18.98
N TRP A 269 3.97 2.73 -17.85
CA TRP A 269 5.38 2.84 -17.51
C TRP A 269 5.95 1.54 -16.92
N HIS A 270 5.12 0.50 -16.73
CA HIS A 270 5.47 -0.76 -16.07
C HIS A 270 6.03 -0.54 -14.66
N ALA A 271 5.37 0.29 -13.87
CA ALA A 271 5.73 0.49 -12.48
C ALA A 271 5.66 -0.83 -11.71
N GLU A 272 6.68 -1.14 -10.93
CA GLU A 272 6.69 -2.29 -10.04
C GLU A 272 6.19 -1.94 -8.64
N LEU A 273 6.18 -0.64 -8.31
CA LEU A 273 5.57 -0.08 -7.11
C LEU A 273 5.13 1.35 -7.39
N LEU A 274 3.86 1.65 -7.11
CA LEU A 274 3.30 3.00 -7.10
C LEU A 274 3.18 3.48 -5.64
N VAL A 275 3.82 4.60 -5.31
CA VAL A 275 3.81 5.20 -3.97
C VAL A 275 2.86 6.38 -3.94
N VAL A 276 1.92 6.38 -2.99
CA VAL A 276 0.88 7.41 -2.85
C VAL A 276 0.74 7.84 -1.39
N GLY A 277 0.74 9.14 -1.14
CA GLY A 277 0.37 9.67 0.18
C GLY A 277 -1.13 9.48 0.45
N THR A 278 -1.51 9.05 1.66
CA THR A 278 -2.93 8.88 2.02
C THR A 278 -3.68 10.20 2.15
N HIS A 279 -2.98 11.32 2.24
CA HIS A 279 -3.52 12.68 2.29
C HIS A 279 -2.84 13.54 1.24
N GLY A 280 -3.58 14.49 0.68
CA GLY A 280 -3.08 15.51 -0.23
C GLY A 280 -3.34 16.91 0.33
N ARG A 281 -3.24 17.92 -0.51
CA ARG A 281 -3.38 19.36 -0.17
C ARG A 281 -4.68 19.75 0.54
N ARG A 282 -5.76 18.98 0.42
CA ARG A 282 -7.08 19.24 0.99
C ARG A 282 -7.39 18.41 2.23
N GLY A 283 -6.45 17.65 2.75
CA GLY A 283 -6.65 16.76 3.90
C GLY A 283 -6.89 17.52 5.19
N ILE A 284 -8.11 17.47 5.71
CA ILE A 284 -8.56 18.23 6.90
C ILE A 284 -8.47 17.39 8.19
N ALA A 285 -8.34 16.07 8.12
CA ALA A 285 -8.31 15.22 9.31
C ALA A 285 -7.36 14.03 9.12
N ALA A 286 -6.48 13.83 10.09
CA ALA A 286 -5.51 12.72 10.15
C ALA A 286 -6.14 11.31 10.19
N TRP A 287 -7.46 11.19 10.13
CA TRP A 287 -8.27 10.00 10.33
C TRP A 287 -8.90 9.43 9.05
N LEU A 288 -8.79 10.11 7.91
CA LEU A 288 -9.50 9.68 6.69
C LEU A 288 -8.51 9.53 5.54
N ILE A 289 -8.57 8.43 4.81
CA ILE A 289 -7.91 8.28 3.52
C ILE A 289 -8.49 9.31 2.53
N GLY A 290 -7.63 10.04 1.83
CA GLY A 290 -8.03 10.94 0.74
C GLY A 290 -8.70 10.18 -0.41
N SER A 291 -9.60 10.87 -1.12
CA SER A 291 -10.37 10.28 -2.22
C SER A 291 -9.49 9.67 -3.33
N VAL A 292 -8.36 10.32 -3.65
CA VAL A 292 -7.42 9.82 -4.66
C VAL A 292 -6.75 8.54 -4.19
N ALA A 293 -6.19 8.52 -2.98
CA ALA A 293 -5.50 7.34 -2.43
C ALA A 293 -6.45 6.13 -2.32
N ARG A 294 -7.68 6.35 -1.83
CA ARG A 294 -8.73 5.33 -1.78
C ARG A 294 -9.03 4.79 -3.18
N ARG A 295 -9.23 5.67 -4.14
CA ARG A 295 -9.56 5.28 -5.51
C ARG A 295 -8.40 4.54 -6.19
N VAL A 296 -7.15 4.97 -5.98
CA VAL A 296 -5.95 4.26 -6.45
C VAL A 296 -5.88 2.85 -5.87
N ALA A 297 -6.16 2.68 -4.57
CA ALA A 297 -6.21 1.38 -3.92
C ALA A 297 -7.25 0.44 -4.56
N HIS A 298 -8.44 0.97 -4.89
CA HIS A 298 -9.50 0.19 -5.57
C HIS A 298 -9.19 -0.16 -7.02
N LEU A 299 -8.44 0.69 -7.71
CA LEU A 299 -8.08 0.50 -9.12
C LEU A 299 -6.74 -0.22 -9.31
N ALA A 300 -6.10 -0.68 -8.22
CA ALA A 300 -4.74 -1.16 -8.25
C ALA A 300 -4.53 -2.34 -9.22
N GLU A 301 -3.78 -2.10 -10.28
CA GLU A 301 -3.27 -3.09 -11.23
C GLU A 301 -1.77 -3.36 -11.03
N VAL A 302 -1.08 -2.45 -10.36
CA VAL A 302 0.31 -2.59 -9.90
C VAL A 302 0.35 -2.49 -8.38
N PRO A 303 1.40 -3.00 -7.69
CA PRO A 303 1.53 -2.82 -6.25
C PRO A 303 1.48 -1.35 -5.85
N VAL A 304 0.70 -1.03 -4.81
CA VAL A 304 0.47 0.33 -4.32
C VAL A 304 0.90 0.45 -2.86
N LEU A 305 1.84 1.33 -2.58
CA LEU A 305 2.24 1.71 -1.23
C LEU A 305 1.47 2.97 -0.81
N LEU A 306 0.58 2.82 0.15
CA LEU A 306 -0.12 3.92 0.80
C LEU A 306 0.68 4.38 2.02
N VAL A 307 1.14 5.63 2.00
CA VAL A 307 1.94 6.19 3.09
C VAL A 307 1.13 7.25 3.82
N ARG A 308 0.98 7.05 5.12
CA ARG A 308 0.29 8.01 5.98
C ARG A 308 1.15 9.23 6.23
N GLY A 309 0.56 10.42 6.14
CA GLY A 309 1.22 11.65 6.56
C GLY A 309 1.55 11.59 8.07
N GLN A 310 2.71 12.11 8.48
CA GLN A 310 3.01 12.26 9.90
C GLN A 310 2.02 13.27 10.48
N GLY A 311 1.16 12.82 11.41
CA GLY A 311 0.32 13.73 12.19
C GLY A 311 1.22 14.64 13.04
N ARG A 312 0.95 15.95 12.97
CA ARG A 312 1.51 16.90 13.92
C ARG A 312 0.84 16.74 15.27
#